data_6eb94580a964b5a17f97aaf325b9afee
#
_entry.id   6eb94580a964b5a17f97aaf325b9afee
#
_cell.length_a   1.000
_cell.length_b   1.000
_cell.length_c   1.000
_cell.angle_alpha   90.00
_cell.angle_beta   90.00
_cell.angle_gamma   90.00
#
_symmetry.space_group_name_H-M   'P 1'
#
loop_
_entity.id
_entity.type
_entity.pdbx_description
1 polymer ?
#
loop_
_entity_poly.entity_id
_entity_poly.type
_entity_poly.pdbx_seq_one_letter_code
_entity_poly.pdbx_strand_id
1 'polypeptide(L)'
;MFIILNYLYIVDKYAFEWFNIPEEICQIGIKGGEKMETRQMFGRTQIYTDAATITADNVVAVLENALKVHSQNKSDIEYLWDYYRGKTPILDKIKEVRESINHKINVNRANEIVTFKKGYGFGEPIQYIRCGTDDTQSYEVQKLNEYMRLSGKHAKDSELAEWLYVCGLGMRMVVPGDEEEPLRVYTLDPRHSFVVRYNGLGEPVVMGVKTVTTENGDDVHSVYTKDAYYEIINSKIIKSEPHALEDVPIFQYKSSQAMLGSFEIVLPLLDAINELESNRMDDVVQFVNSFLALLGGSIDEDTYNKLEEYKMLCLPEGVDAKYLSVALHQSDMQIQADSLYEYVLTICGVPNRNGGSSTSDTGAATIFRDGWQMAESHMKSVEIEFKEAEKRFLKMSLRILKGMIGLELALKNIEIKFSRRNYDNLQTKSQVLTTLLNNPKIHPELAFLHSGLFLDPESAYLQSREWWETNELKEQEDLNNYAKSLGDDDGEESVSEN
;
A
#
# COMPACT_ATOMS: atom_id res chain seq x y z
N MET A 1 20.82 -24.06 -19.27
CA MET A 1 20.96 -23.04 -18.24
C MET A 1 22.23 -23.15 -17.38
N PHE A 2 22.80 -24.32 -17.15
CA PHE A 2 24.06 -24.51 -16.41
C PHE A 2 25.35 -24.26 -17.23
N ILE A 3 25.26 -24.23 -18.55
CA ILE A 3 26.43 -24.07 -19.46
C ILE A 3 26.75 -22.59 -19.71
N ILE A 4 25.78 -21.66 -19.61
CA ILE A 4 25.98 -20.22 -19.84
C ILE A 4 26.61 -19.53 -18.63
N LEU A 5 26.33 -19.99 -17.43
CA LEU A 5 26.92 -19.45 -16.19
C LEU A 5 28.41 -19.78 -16.04
N ASN A 6 28.87 -20.89 -16.58
CA ASN A 6 30.29 -21.27 -16.55
C ASN A 6 31.14 -20.49 -17.57
N TYR A 7 30.54 -19.99 -18.66
CA TYR A 7 31.27 -19.22 -19.65
C TYR A 7 31.57 -17.76 -19.19
N LEU A 8 30.66 -17.17 -18.44
CA LEU A 8 30.87 -15.83 -17.84
C LEU A 8 31.91 -15.87 -16.72
N TYR A 9 31.99 -16.95 -15.93
CA TYR A 9 32.98 -17.06 -14.86
C TYR A 9 34.40 -17.34 -15.34
N ILE A 10 34.56 -17.89 -16.55
CA ILE A 10 35.86 -18.19 -17.16
C ILE A 10 36.43 -16.96 -17.88
N VAL A 11 35.58 -16.08 -18.43
CA VAL A 11 36.03 -14.85 -19.10
C VAL A 11 36.56 -13.83 -18.09
N ASP A 12 35.93 -13.71 -16.92
CA ASP A 12 36.39 -12.79 -15.86
C ASP A 12 37.74 -13.22 -15.24
N LYS A 13 38.00 -14.53 -15.15
CA LYS A 13 39.21 -15.04 -14.51
C LYS A 13 40.47 -14.89 -15.38
N TYR A 14 40.33 -14.86 -16.70
CA TYR A 14 41.46 -14.72 -17.62
C TYR A 14 41.73 -13.27 -18.10
N ALA A 15 40.79 -12.36 -17.88
CA ALA A 15 41.01 -10.94 -18.15
C ALA A 15 41.93 -10.26 -17.12
N PHE A 16 41.99 -10.79 -15.91
CA PHE A 16 42.81 -10.23 -14.81
C PHE A 16 44.32 -10.54 -14.93
N GLU A 17 44.71 -11.56 -15.68
CA GLU A 17 46.14 -11.94 -15.80
C GLU A 17 46.88 -11.23 -16.93
N TRP A 18 46.22 -10.46 -17.78
CA TRP A 18 46.86 -9.82 -18.95
C TRP A 18 47.17 -8.31 -18.79
N PHE A 19 46.66 -7.67 -17.76
CA PHE A 19 46.97 -6.27 -17.44
C PHE A 19 47.50 -6.18 -16.03
N ASN A 20 48.88 -6.05 -15.92
CA ASN A 20 49.54 -5.67 -14.68
C ASN A 20 49.13 -4.24 -14.29
N ILE A 21 47.98 -4.06 -13.69
CA ILE A 21 47.58 -2.81 -13.06
C ILE A 21 47.90 -2.96 -11.57
N PRO A 22 48.76 -2.10 -11.00
CA PRO A 22 49.07 -2.12 -9.58
C PRO A 22 47.82 -1.89 -8.74
N GLU A 23 47.60 -2.70 -7.70
CA GLU A 23 46.47 -2.61 -6.76
C GLU A 23 46.31 -1.21 -6.09
N GLU A 24 47.35 -0.36 -6.16
CA GLU A 24 47.34 0.99 -5.58
C GLU A 24 46.49 2.02 -6.36
N ILE A 25 46.06 1.74 -7.60
CA ILE A 25 45.23 2.66 -8.40
C ILE A 25 43.72 2.51 -8.07
N CYS A 26 43.30 1.43 -7.41
CA CYS A 26 41.91 1.23 -6.96
C CYS A 26 41.52 2.03 -5.71
N GLN A 27 42.38 2.81 -5.09
CA GLN A 27 42.10 3.56 -3.87
C GLN A 27 42.00 5.07 -4.02
N ILE A 28 41.75 5.60 -5.19
CA ILE A 28 41.30 7.00 -5.27
C ILE A 28 39.77 7.00 -5.00
N GLY A 29 39.43 6.90 -3.73
CA GLY A 29 38.07 7.01 -3.25
C GLY A 29 37.52 8.41 -3.48
N ILE A 30 36.73 8.55 -4.52
CA ILE A 30 35.70 9.59 -4.56
C ILE A 30 34.75 9.25 -3.41
N LYS A 31 34.61 10.15 -2.43
CA LYS A 31 33.51 10.12 -1.47
C LYS A 31 32.20 10.34 -2.23
N GLY A 32 31.78 9.36 -2.98
CA GLY A 32 30.44 9.27 -3.58
C GLY A 32 29.51 8.59 -2.58
N GLY A 33 28.29 9.06 -2.47
CA GLY A 33 27.28 8.42 -1.64
C GLY A 33 27.21 6.92 -1.93
N GLU A 34 26.84 6.13 -0.93
CA GLU A 34 26.72 4.67 -1.05
C GLU A 34 25.87 4.32 -2.27
N LYS A 35 26.44 3.49 -3.17
CA LYS A 35 25.71 2.98 -4.33
C LYS A 35 24.57 2.10 -3.86
N MET A 36 23.41 2.26 -4.46
CA MET A 36 22.28 1.38 -4.21
C MET A 36 22.45 0.10 -5.02
N GLU A 37 22.60 -1.04 -4.34
CA GLU A 37 22.71 -2.36 -4.97
C GLU A 37 21.37 -3.09 -4.92
N THR A 38 21.14 -3.98 -5.89
CA THR A 38 20.00 -4.88 -5.88
C THR A 38 20.06 -5.79 -4.65
N ARG A 39 19.00 -5.78 -3.83
CA ARG A 39 18.91 -6.63 -2.64
C ARG A 39 17.82 -7.68 -2.79
N GLN A 40 18.09 -8.90 -2.34
CA GLN A 40 17.05 -9.88 -2.06
C GLN A 40 16.62 -9.73 -0.61
N MET A 41 15.33 -9.60 -0.39
CA MET A 41 14.75 -9.31 0.91
C MET A 41 13.67 -10.35 1.23
N PHE A 42 13.50 -10.65 2.51
CA PHE A 42 12.64 -11.74 2.98
C PHE A 42 11.67 -11.30 4.07
N GLY A 43 11.26 -10.04 4.06
CA GLY A 43 10.38 -9.45 5.05
C GLY A 43 11.12 -8.91 6.28
N ARG A 44 10.37 -8.62 7.34
CA ARG A 44 10.90 -8.03 8.58
C ARG A 44 10.90 -9.06 9.69
N THR A 45 11.85 -8.90 10.62
CA THR A 45 11.96 -9.78 11.79
C THR A 45 11.15 -9.21 12.96
N GLN A 46 10.28 -10.04 13.56
CA GLN A 46 9.57 -9.69 14.78
C GLN A 46 10.55 -9.63 15.97
N ILE A 47 10.40 -8.65 16.83
CA ILE A 47 11.27 -8.43 17.99
C ILE A 47 10.65 -9.08 19.22
N TYR A 48 11.41 -9.94 19.86
CA TYR A 48 10.99 -10.69 21.05
C TYR A 48 11.89 -10.42 22.26
N THR A 49 11.34 -10.63 23.45
CA THR A 49 12.06 -10.65 24.73
C THR A 49 11.55 -11.79 25.60
N ASP A 50 12.42 -12.35 26.44
CA ASP A 50 12.05 -13.36 27.46
C ASP A 50 11.47 -12.73 28.72
N ALA A 51 11.48 -11.39 28.83
CA ALA A 51 10.88 -10.68 29.95
C ALA A 51 9.36 -10.54 29.76
N ALA A 52 8.58 -11.23 30.59
CA ALA A 52 7.11 -11.15 30.55
C ALA A 52 6.58 -9.78 31.02
N THR A 53 7.33 -9.07 31.84
CA THR A 53 7.02 -7.72 32.33
C THR A 53 8.23 -6.83 32.21
N ILE A 54 7.99 -5.58 31.81
CA ILE A 54 9.02 -4.56 31.68
C ILE A 54 8.94 -3.60 32.86
N THR A 55 10.04 -3.43 33.56
CA THR A 55 10.20 -2.56 34.73
C THR A 55 11.40 -1.64 34.55
N ALA A 56 11.58 -0.67 35.46
CA ALA A 56 12.75 0.22 35.41
C ALA A 56 14.09 -0.53 35.48
N ASP A 57 14.12 -1.72 36.08
CA ASP A 57 15.35 -2.50 36.22
C ASP A 57 15.79 -3.20 34.94
N ASN A 58 14.84 -3.58 34.05
CA ASN A 58 15.15 -4.35 32.83
C ASN A 58 14.89 -3.61 31.52
N VAL A 59 14.19 -2.47 31.54
CA VAL A 59 13.78 -1.75 30.32
C VAL A 59 14.95 -1.37 29.44
N VAL A 60 16.09 -0.95 29.99
CA VAL A 60 17.28 -0.56 29.23
C VAL A 60 17.87 -1.77 28.51
N ALA A 61 18.08 -2.89 29.21
CA ALA A 61 18.62 -4.10 28.60
C ALA A 61 17.73 -4.69 27.50
N VAL A 62 16.40 -4.67 27.72
CA VAL A 62 15.44 -5.10 26.69
C VAL A 62 15.46 -4.17 25.49
N LEU A 63 15.53 -2.84 25.72
CA LEU A 63 15.62 -1.85 24.64
C LEU A 63 16.88 -2.05 23.79
N GLU A 64 18.05 -2.21 24.41
CA GLU A 64 19.32 -2.42 23.69
C GLU A 64 19.31 -3.67 22.81
N ASN A 65 18.73 -4.78 23.32
CA ASN A 65 18.59 -6.00 22.53
C ASN A 65 17.56 -5.82 21.39
N ALA A 66 16.48 -5.10 21.63
CA ALA A 66 15.48 -4.79 20.63
C ALA A 66 16.03 -3.90 19.52
N LEU A 67 16.84 -2.88 19.85
CA LEU A 67 17.48 -1.99 18.91
C LEU A 67 18.44 -2.73 17.96
N LYS A 68 19.15 -3.78 18.42
CA LYS A 68 20.01 -4.61 17.55
C LYS A 68 19.19 -5.29 16.44
N VAL A 69 18.05 -5.87 16.77
CA VAL A 69 17.16 -6.48 15.77
C VAL A 69 16.50 -5.41 14.89
N HIS A 70 16.05 -4.32 15.51
CA HIS A 70 15.41 -3.23 14.78
C HIS A 70 16.36 -2.54 13.79
N SER A 71 17.65 -2.46 14.06
CA SER A 71 18.63 -1.84 13.15
C SER A 71 18.67 -2.52 11.78
N GLN A 72 18.53 -3.85 11.74
CA GLN A 72 18.42 -4.59 10.48
C GLN A 72 17.09 -4.28 9.77
N ASN A 73 15.97 -4.34 10.50
CA ASN A 73 14.67 -3.96 9.95
C ASN A 73 14.68 -2.52 9.41
N LYS A 74 15.30 -1.58 10.14
CA LYS A 74 15.44 -0.18 9.73
C LYS A 74 16.18 -0.06 8.41
N SER A 75 17.32 -0.74 8.24
CA SER A 75 18.08 -0.74 6.99
C SER A 75 17.24 -1.23 5.81
N ASP A 76 16.46 -2.29 6.02
CA ASP A 76 15.59 -2.85 4.99
C ASP A 76 14.43 -1.91 4.65
N ILE A 77 13.83 -1.27 5.67
CA ILE A 77 12.74 -0.30 5.49
C ILE A 77 13.26 0.95 4.74
N GLU A 78 14.45 1.43 5.08
CA GLU A 78 15.09 2.57 4.40
C GLU A 78 15.34 2.27 2.91
N TYR A 79 15.86 1.08 2.60
CA TYR A 79 16.03 0.62 1.23
C TYR A 79 14.72 0.61 0.43
N LEU A 80 13.67 -0.01 0.98
CA LEU A 80 12.36 -0.08 0.33
C LEU A 80 11.71 1.28 0.17
N TRP A 81 11.85 2.16 1.17
CA TRP A 81 11.36 3.53 1.10
C TRP A 81 12.07 4.34 0.01
N ASP A 82 13.39 4.22 -0.08
CA ASP A 82 14.18 4.86 -1.13
C ASP A 82 13.80 4.33 -2.51
N TYR A 83 13.63 3.01 -2.64
CA TYR A 83 13.20 2.37 -3.88
C TYR A 83 11.81 2.86 -4.33
N TYR A 84 10.85 2.92 -3.40
CA TYR A 84 9.51 3.47 -3.64
C TYR A 84 9.54 4.91 -4.14
N ARG A 85 10.41 5.75 -3.59
CA ARG A 85 10.58 7.14 -4.02
C ARG A 85 11.32 7.30 -5.35
N GLY A 86 11.80 6.22 -5.93
CA GLY A 86 12.49 6.21 -7.21
C GLY A 86 14.01 6.26 -7.13
N LYS A 87 14.61 6.13 -5.94
CA LYS A 87 16.04 5.89 -5.81
C LYS A 87 16.28 4.39 -5.98
N THR A 88 16.63 3.98 -7.19
CA THR A 88 16.78 2.59 -7.60
C THR A 88 18.21 2.32 -8.07
N PRO A 89 18.70 1.06 -8.08
CA PRO A 89 20.05 0.70 -8.47
C PRO A 89 20.46 1.19 -9.86
N ILE A 90 19.51 1.32 -10.78
CA ILE A 90 19.78 1.81 -12.16
C ILE A 90 20.42 3.20 -12.18
N LEU A 91 20.13 4.05 -11.19
CA LEU A 91 20.68 5.40 -11.12
C LEU A 91 22.20 5.40 -10.88
N ASP A 92 22.71 4.32 -10.30
CA ASP A 92 24.13 4.12 -10.02
C ASP A 92 24.85 3.30 -11.09
N LYS A 93 24.13 2.93 -12.20
CA LYS A 93 24.71 2.20 -13.34
C LYS A 93 25.88 2.94 -13.94
N ILE A 94 27.00 2.25 -14.11
CA ILE A 94 28.23 2.75 -14.76
C ILE A 94 28.50 1.84 -15.96
N LYS A 95 28.78 2.44 -17.11
CA LYS A 95 29.32 1.76 -18.29
C LYS A 95 30.77 2.13 -18.47
N GLU A 96 31.64 1.14 -18.53
CA GLU A 96 33.08 1.35 -18.74
C GLU A 96 33.40 1.69 -20.21
N VAL A 97 32.59 1.20 -21.13
CA VAL A 97 32.74 1.43 -22.57
C VAL A 97 31.64 2.38 -23.04
N ARG A 98 32.00 3.48 -23.70
CA ARG A 98 31.12 4.53 -24.19
C ARG A 98 30.31 5.19 -23.08
N GLU A 99 30.95 5.77 -22.09
CA GLU A 99 30.34 6.50 -20.96
C GLU A 99 29.30 7.55 -21.40
N SER A 100 29.45 8.14 -22.60
CA SER A 100 28.50 9.11 -23.16
C SER A 100 27.13 8.51 -23.53
N ILE A 101 27.03 7.16 -23.64
CA ILE A 101 25.79 6.44 -23.95
C ILE A 101 25.48 5.53 -22.76
N ASN A 102 24.97 6.13 -21.70
CA ASN A 102 24.63 5.44 -20.46
C ASN A 102 23.35 6.04 -19.88
N HIS A 103 22.22 5.68 -20.47
CA HIS A 103 20.93 6.11 -19.97
C HIS A 103 20.57 5.36 -18.69
N LYS A 104 19.94 6.08 -17.78
CA LYS A 104 19.51 5.59 -16.46
C LYS A 104 18.01 5.82 -16.34
N ILE A 105 17.22 4.93 -16.96
CA ILE A 105 15.78 5.04 -16.99
C ILE A 105 15.21 4.27 -15.80
N ASN A 106 14.55 5.00 -14.91
CA ASN A 106 13.79 4.45 -13.80
C ASN A 106 12.29 4.54 -14.08
N VAL A 107 11.65 3.44 -14.36
CA VAL A 107 10.21 3.38 -14.65
C VAL A 107 9.36 3.48 -13.37
N ASN A 108 9.96 3.28 -12.21
CA ASN A 108 9.35 3.33 -10.87
C ASN A 108 8.00 2.60 -10.73
N ARG A 109 7.94 1.35 -11.17
CA ARG A 109 6.75 0.50 -11.04
C ARG A 109 6.41 0.18 -9.58
N ALA A 110 7.37 0.29 -8.64
CA ALA A 110 7.10 0.15 -7.21
C ALA A 110 6.10 1.20 -6.71
N ASN A 111 6.23 2.45 -7.16
CA ASN A 111 5.28 3.51 -6.81
C ASN A 111 3.87 3.22 -7.37
N GLU A 112 3.78 2.71 -8.59
CA GLU A 112 2.51 2.33 -9.21
C GLU A 112 1.77 1.26 -8.38
N ILE A 113 2.50 0.19 -7.95
CA ILE A 113 1.94 -0.90 -7.15
C ILE A 113 1.41 -0.39 -5.81
N VAL A 114 2.21 0.41 -5.09
CA VAL A 114 1.82 0.96 -3.78
C VAL A 114 0.64 1.91 -3.92
N THR A 115 0.67 2.82 -4.89
CA THR A 115 -0.40 3.79 -5.13
C THR A 115 -1.71 3.10 -5.48
N PHE A 116 -1.66 2.07 -6.34
CA PHE A 116 -2.84 1.28 -6.67
C PHE A 116 -3.43 0.61 -5.42
N LYS A 117 -2.62 -0.15 -4.67
CA LYS A 117 -3.08 -0.88 -3.48
C LYS A 117 -3.61 0.04 -2.38
N LYS A 118 -2.93 1.16 -2.15
CA LYS A 118 -3.37 2.18 -1.19
C LYS A 118 -4.72 2.77 -1.60
N GLY A 119 -4.87 3.19 -2.85
CA GLY A 119 -6.12 3.74 -3.36
C GLY A 119 -7.26 2.73 -3.39
N TYR A 120 -6.98 1.47 -3.72
CA TYR A 120 -7.99 0.41 -3.77
C TYR A 120 -8.48 -0.01 -2.38
N GLY A 121 -7.58 -0.19 -1.42
CA GLY A 121 -7.91 -0.72 -0.10
C GLY A 121 -8.27 0.32 0.95
N PHE A 122 -7.70 1.53 0.86
CA PHE A 122 -7.81 2.58 1.89
C PHE A 122 -8.21 3.94 1.28
N GLY A 123 -8.74 3.94 0.06
CA GLY A 123 -9.27 5.14 -0.59
C GLY A 123 -10.57 5.65 0.02
N GLU A 124 -11.32 4.77 0.68
CA GLU A 124 -12.52 5.10 1.43
C GLU A 124 -12.28 4.89 2.94
N PRO A 125 -12.95 5.64 3.82
CA PRO A 125 -12.80 5.48 5.26
C PRO A 125 -13.22 4.09 5.74
N ILE A 126 -12.46 3.52 6.67
CA ILE A 126 -12.85 2.31 7.39
C ILE A 126 -14.06 2.65 8.25
N GLN A 127 -15.12 1.86 8.14
CA GLN A 127 -16.34 2.03 8.90
C GLN A 127 -16.41 1.04 10.07
N TYR A 128 -16.84 1.53 11.21
CA TYR A 128 -17.23 0.68 12.33
C TYR A 128 -18.75 0.57 12.30
N ILE A 129 -19.24 -0.64 12.21
CA ILE A 129 -20.69 -0.90 12.20
C ILE A 129 -21.09 -1.71 13.41
N ARG A 130 -22.34 -1.64 13.76
CA ARG A 130 -22.91 -2.43 14.84
C ARG A 130 -22.91 -3.93 14.48
N CYS A 131 -22.58 -4.77 15.44
CA CYS A 131 -22.71 -6.22 15.34
C CYS A 131 -23.69 -6.70 16.42
N GLY A 132 -24.77 -7.37 16.02
CA GLY A 132 -25.79 -7.89 16.92
C GLY A 132 -27.12 -7.14 16.87
N THR A 133 -28.15 -7.69 17.55
CA THR A 133 -29.57 -7.24 17.49
C THR A 133 -29.96 -6.15 18.50
N ASP A 134 -29.00 -5.64 19.28
CA ASP A 134 -29.29 -4.65 20.32
C ASP A 134 -29.28 -3.22 19.77
N ASP A 135 -30.45 -2.64 19.55
CA ASP A 135 -30.65 -1.31 18.98
C ASP A 135 -30.08 -0.16 19.85
N THR A 136 -29.89 -0.40 21.14
CA THR A 136 -29.45 0.63 22.09
C THR A 136 -28.04 1.14 21.80
N GLN A 137 -27.22 0.39 21.06
CA GLN A 137 -25.80 0.73 20.81
C GLN A 137 -25.53 1.33 19.42
N SER A 138 -26.55 1.54 18.61
CA SER A 138 -26.39 2.19 17.29
C SER A 138 -25.88 3.62 17.42
N TYR A 139 -26.33 4.35 18.42
CA TYR A 139 -25.91 5.72 18.70
C TYR A 139 -24.44 5.80 19.17
N GLU A 140 -24.00 4.87 20.02
CA GLU A 140 -22.62 4.80 20.50
C GLU A 140 -21.64 4.48 19.37
N VAL A 141 -22.04 3.62 18.43
CA VAL A 141 -21.21 3.31 17.23
C VAL A 141 -21.12 4.52 16.29
N GLN A 142 -22.21 5.28 16.13
CA GLN A 142 -22.18 6.55 15.38
C GLN A 142 -21.22 7.56 16.02
N LYS A 143 -21.28 7.73 17.35
CA LYS A 143 -20.34 8.57 18.09
C LYS A 143 -18.88 8.11 17.92
N LEU A 144 -18.62 6.79 17.97
CA LEU A 144 -17.29 6.27 17.71
C LEU A 144 -16.78 6.69 16.33
N ASN A 145 -17.59 6.53 15.27
CA ASN A 145 -17.22 6.95 13.92
C ASN A 145 -17.02 8.47 13.82
N GLU A 146 -17.79 9.25 14.55
CA GLU A 146 -17.61 10.71 14.61
C GLU A 146 -16.26 11.10 15.23
N TYR A 147 -15.89 10.53 16.38
CA TYR A 147 -14.59 10.79 16.99
C TYR A 147 -13.42 10.26 16.17
N MET A 148 -13.57 9.12 15.48
CA MET A 148 -12.57 8.64 14.52
C MET A 148 -12.40 9.61 13.35
N ARG A 149 -13.49 10.21 12.86
CA ARG A 149 -13.43 11.26 11.82
C ARG A 149 -12.77 12.52 12.33
N LEU A 150 -13.12 13.00 13.54
CA LEU A 150 -12.52 14.17 14.16
C LEU A 150 -11.01 14.02 14.36
N SER A 151 -10.55 12.84 14.77
CA SER A 151 -9.11 12.54 14.92
C SER A 151 -8.36 12.40 13.57
N GLY A 152 -9.01 12.66 12.43
CA GLY A 152 -8.41 12.54 11.11
C GLY A 152 -8.00 11.11 10.75
N LYS A 153 -8.62 10.10 11.37
CA LYS A 153 -8.21 8.69 11.23
C LYS A 153 -8.10 8.23 9.78
N HIS A 154 -8.98 8.68 8.88
CA HIS A 154 -8.91 8.28 7.46
C HIS A 154 -7.58 8.68 6.80
N ALA A 155 -7.09 9.89 7.03
CA ALA A 155 -5.78 10.32 6.54
C ALA A 155 -4.67 9.46 7.17
N LYS A 156 -4.78 9.17 8.48
CA LYS A 156 -3.82 8.30 9.19
C LYS A 156 -3.88 6.84 8.74
N ASP A 157 -5.03 6.35 8.31
CA ASP A 157 -5.17 5.03 7.68
C ASP A 157 -4.45 4.98 6.31
N SER A 158 -4.56 6.05 5.51
CA SER A 158 -3.85 6.16 4.24
C SER A 158 -2.32 6.24 4.42
N GLU A 159 -1.83 7.01 5.41
CA GLU A 159 -0.41 7.06 5.78
C GLU A 159 0.09 5.69 6.26
N LEU A 160 -0.69 5.00 7.09
CA LEU A 160 -0.37 3.68 7.62
C LEU A 160 -0.31 2.64 6.50
N ALA A 161 -1.27 2.69 5.56
CA ALA A 161 -1.33 1.80 4.40
C ALA A 161 -0.13 2.00 3.48
N GLU A 162 0.38 3.22 3.32
CA GLU A 162 1.58 3.49 2.54
C GLU A 162 2.79 2.74 3.12
N TRP A 163 3.05 2.86 4.42
CA TRP A 163 4.08 2.09 5.11
C TRP A 163 3.85 0.59 4.99
N LEU A 164 2.61 0.13 5.20
CA LEU A 164 2.25 -1.28 5.12
C LEU A 164 2.56 -1.87 3.74
N TYR A 165 2.29 -1.14 2.65
CA TYR A 165 2.55 -1.61 1.30
C TYR A 165 4.00 -1.41 0.86
N VAL A 166 4.71 -0.42 1.39
CA VAL A 166 6.13 -0.21 1.09
C VAL A 166 7.00 -1.25 1.78
N CYS A 167 6.87 -1.42 3.10
CA CYS A 167 7.80 -2.22 3.88
C CYS A 167 7.16 -3.37 4.68
N GLY A 168 5.88 -3.68 4.43
CA GLY A 168 5.20 -4.81 5.04
C GLY A 168 4.73 -4.60 6.47
N LEU A 169 5.03 -3.44 7.07
CA LEU A 169 4.57 -3.10 8.40
C LEU A 169 4.25 -1.60 8.52
N GLY A 170 3.28 -1.28 9.36
CA GLY A 170 2.93 0.08 9.73
C GLY A 170 2.82 0.20 11.25
N MET A 171 3.08 1.39 11.76
CA MET A 171 3.05 1.67 13.19
C MET A 171 2.06 2.78 13.48
N ARG A 172 1.21 2.57 14.49
CA ARG A 172 0.20 3.54 14.93
C ARG A 172 0.28 3.75 16.43
N MET A 173 0.01 4.96 16.87
CA MET A 173 -0.12 5.29 18.29
C MET A 173 -1.46 5.98 18.53
N VAL A 174 -2.08 5.70 19.68
CA VAL A 174 -3.26 6.43 20.15
C VAL A 174 -3.01 6.90 21.57
N VAL A 175 -3.39 8.15 21.84
CA VAL A 175 -3.29 8.78 23.17
C VAL A 175 -4.54 9.60 23.45
N PRO A 176 -4.83 9.86 24.74
CA PRO A 176 -5.87 10.82 25.11
C PRO A 176 -5.56 12.21 24.55
N GLY A 177 -6.58 12.89 24.09
CA GLY A 177 -6.52 14.25 23.62
C GLY A 177 -7.10 15.26 24.63
N ASP A 178 -7.97 16.15 24.15
CA ASP A 178 -8.67 17.12 24.94
C ASP A 178 -10.20 16.93 24.87
N GLU A 179 -10.99 17.89 25.38
CA GLU A 179 -12.45 17.80 25.40
C GLU A 179 -13.07 17.85 24.00
N GLU A 180 -12.45 18.59 23.06
CA GLU A 180 -12.95 18.69 21.68
C GLU A 180 -12.51 17.51 20.81
N GLU A 181 -11.27 17.03 21.01
CA GLU A 181 -10.68 15.88 20.33
C GLU A 181 -10.18 14.86 21.34
N PRO A 182 -11.06 14.01 21.90
CA PRO A 182 -10.70 13.08 22.99
C PRO A 182 -9.76 11.96 22.59
N LEU A 183 -9.59 11.72 21.29
CA LEU A 183 -8.67 10.74 20.71
C LEU A 183 -7.67 11.44 19.79
N ARG A 184 -6.38 11.25 20.05
CA ARG A 184 -5.31 11.61 19.10
C ARG A 184 -4.68 10.37 18.53
N VAL A 185 -4.76 10.26 17.21
CA VAL A 185 -4.23 9.11 16.43
C VAL A 185 -3.03 9.57 15.60
N TYR A 186 -1.92 8.86 15.73
CA TYR A 186 -0.69 9.15 15.00
C TYR A 186 -0.23 7.93 14.20
N THR A 187 0.16 8.15 12.95
CA THR A 187 0.97 7.19 12.20
C THR A 187 2.43 7.45 12.53
N LEU A 188 3.13 6.42 12.97
CA LEU A 188 4.54 6.49 13.32
C LEU A 188 5.38 5.93 12.18
N ASP A 189 6.53 6.56 11.93
CA ASP A 189 7.53 6.07 10.99
C ASP A 189 8.15 4.76 11.49
N PRO A 190 8.01 3.64 10.76
CA PRO A 190 8.52 2.35 11.19
C PRO A 190 10.05 2.25 11.21
N ARG A 191 10.79 3.21 10.62
CA ARG A 191 12.24 3.32 10.76
C ARG A 191 12.66 3.72 12.16
N HIS A 192 11.76 4.39 12.88
CA HIS A 192 12.01 4.99 14.19
C HIS A 192 11.02 4.51 15.26
N SER A 193 10.22 3.49 14.96
CA SER A 193 9.24 2.95 15.90
C SER A 193 9.06 1.44 15.72
N PHE A 194 8.89 0.74 16.83
CA PHE A 194 8.70 -0.71 16.83
C PHE A 194 8.02 -1.16 18.13
N VAL A 195 7.57 -2.41 18.14
CA VAL A 195 7.07 -3.07 19.36
C VAL A 195 7.90 -4.30 19.69
N VAL A 196 7.98 -4.62 20.97
CA VAL A 196 8.62 -5.83 21.49
C VAL A 196 7.56 -6.74 22.08
N ARG A 197 7.62 -8.02 21.72
CA ARG A 197 6.69 -9.06 22.19
C ARG A 197 7.38 -9.97 23.21
N TYR A 198 6.60 -10.48 24.13
CA TYR A 198 7.05 -11.57 25.03
C TYR A 198 7.13 -12.87 24.24
N ASN A 199 8.24 -13.60 24.40
CA ASN A 199 8.47 -14.90 23.75
C ASN A 199 7.78 -16.03 24.55
N GLY A 200 6.45 -15.98 24.63
CA GLY A 200 5.63 -16.94 25.34
C GLY A 200 4.25 -17.09 24.70
N LEU A 201 3.39 -17.88 25.30
CA LEU A 201 2.07 -18.18 24.75
C LEU A 201 1.27 -16.90 24.51
N GLY A 202 0.76 -16.73 23.28
CA GLY A 202 -0.01 -15.58 22.85
C GLY A 202 0.81 -14.35 22.46
N GLU A 203 2.12 -14.36 22.63
CA GLU A 203 3.07 -13.33 22.20
C GLU A 203 2.58 -11.88 22.45
N PRO A 204 2.17 -11.53 23.71
CA PRO A 204 1.65 -10.20 23.97
C PRO A 204 2.73 -9.13 23.73
N VAL A 205 2.30 -7.95 23.29
CA VAL A 205 3.17 -6.77 23.22
C VAL A 205 3.44 -6.31 24.65
N VAL A 206 4.71 -6.21 25.02
CA VAL A 206 5.14 -5.79 26.36
C VAL A 206 5.81 -4.42 26.36
N MET A 207 6.28 -3.95 25.20
CA MET A 207 6.93 -2.67 25.06
C MET A 207 6.70 -2.08 23.66
N GLY A 208 6.46 -0.78 23.59
CA GLY A 208 6.42 0.00 22.36
C GLY A 208 7.42 1.13 22.42
N VAL A 209 8.15 1.35 21.34
CA VAL A 209 9.26 2.31 21.30
C VAL A 209 9.05 3.30 20.14
N LYS A 210 9.30 4.58 20.43
CA LYS A 210 9.46 5.63 19.43
C LYS A 210 10.78 6.32 19.68
N THR A 211 11.64 6.39 18.66
CA THR A 211 12.94 7.08 18.73
C THR A 211 12.85 8.42 17.99
N VAL A 212 13.47 9.42 18.57
CA VAL A 212 13.66 10.75 17.95
C VAL A 212 15.12 11.13 18.11
N THR A 213 15.78 11.48 17.02
CA THR A 213 17.14 12.01 17.07
C THR A 213 17.07 13.52 17.31
N THR A 214 17.73 14.00 18.36
CA THR A 214 17.78 15.42 18.71
C THR A 214 18.72 16.18 17.77
N GLU A 215 18.68 17.51 17.80
CA GLU A 215 19.62 18.37 17.05
C GLU A 215 21.08 18.12 17.43
N ASN A 216 21.35 17.66 18.64
CA ASN A 216 22.69 17.30 19.12
C ASN A 216 23.17 15.92 18.62
N GLY A 217 22.33 15.17 17.93
CA GLY A 217 22.61 13.83 17.42
C GLY A 217 22.37 12.70 18.44
N ASP A 218 21.81 12.99 19.61
CA ASP A 218 21.44 11.98 20.58
C ASP A 218 20.08 11.34 20.24
N ASP A 219 19.99 10.03 20.33
CA ASP A 219 18.75 9.30 20.18
C ASP A 219 17.98 9.25 21.50
N VAL A 220 16.80 9.85 21.51
CA VAL A 220 15.84 9.82 22.61
C VAL A 220 14.81 8.71 22.33
N HIS A 221 14.79 7.70 23.19
CA HIS A 221 13.86 6.60 23.09
C HIS A 221 12.69 6.81 24.06
N SER A 222 11.51 7.10 23.50
CA SER A 222 10.24 7.10 24.23
C SER A 222 9.71 5.67 24.29
N VAL A 223 9.73 5.07 25.45
CA VAL A 223 9.38 3.67 25.70
C VAL A 223 8.10 3.60 26.50
N TYR A 224 7.09 2.94 25.94
CA TYR A 224 5.80 2.69 26.56
C TYR A 224 5.69 1.22 26.94
N THR A 225 5.40 0.95 28.18
CA THR A 225 5.07 -0.39 28.71
C THR A 225 3.58 -0.45 29.01
N LYS A 226 3.13 -1.49 29.71
CA LYS A 226 1.73 -1.58 30.12
C LYS A 226 1.31 -0.48 31.10
N ASP A 227 2.20 -0.13 32.01
CA ASP A 227 1.86 0.71 33.19
C ASP A 227 2.71 1.97 33.30
N ALA A 228 3.81 2.08 32.51
CA ALA A 228 4.77 3.16 32.64
C ALA A 228 5.33 3.65 31.29
N TYR A 229 5.68 4.92 31.27
CA TYR A 229 6.44 5.60 30.23
C TYR A 229 7.86 5.86 30.72
N TYR A 230 8.83 5.56 29.87
CA TYR A 230 10.25 5.85 30.11
C TYR A 230 10.80 6.67 28.95
N GLU A 231 11.67 7.62 29.30
CA GLU A 231 12.51 8.32 28.34
C GLU A 231 13.96 7.92 28.58
N ILE A 232 14.61 7.35 27.55
CA ILE A 232 15.93 6.73 27.67
C ILE A 232 16.86 7.41 26.63
N ILE A 233 18.01 7.90 27.13
CA ILE A 233 19.07 8.49 26.32
C ILE A 233 20.38 7.85 26.75
N ASN A 234 21.20 7.41 25.79
CA ASN A 234 22.52 6.83 26.04
C ASN A 234 22.47 5.73 27.16
N SER A 235 21.53 4.80 27.05
CA SER A 235 21.29 3.70 28.00
C SER A 235 20.98 4.15 29.45
N LYS A 236 20.48 5.38 29.63
CA LYS A 236 20.09 5.89 30.94
C LYS A 236 18.63 6.34 30.90
N ILE A 237 17.89 5.97 31.94
CA ILE A 237 16.53 6.47 32.15
C ILE A 237 16.62 7.91 32.63
N ILE A 238 16.12 8.84 31.81
CA ILE A 238 16.05 10.27 32.12
C ILE A 238 14.72 10.61 32.78
N LYS A 239 13.65 9.92 32.34
CA LYS A 239 12.29 10.16 32.83
C LYS A 239 11.60 8.82 33.01
N SER A 240 10.80 8.72 34.09
CA SER A 240 9.95 7.56 34.37
C SER A 240 8.65 8.05 34.99
N GLU A 241 7.51 7.78 34.31
CA GLU A 241 6.19 8.22 34.74
C GLU A 241 5.17 7.08 34.57
N PRO A 242 4.26 6.87 35.52
CA PRO A 242 3.15 5.96 35.31
C PRO A 242 2.14 6.56 34.30
N HIS A 243 1.44 5.71 33.57
CA HIS A 243 0.32 6.13 32.73
C HIS A 243 -0.92 5.24 32.97
N ALA A 244 -2.10 5.81 32.74
CA ALA A 244 -3.39 5.17 33.00
C ALA A 244 -3.94 4.39 31.79
N LEU A 245 -3.14 4.13 30.75
CA LEU A 245 -3.62 3.45 29.53
C LEU A 245 -3.80 1.94 29.73
N GLU A 246 -3.17 1.34 30.76
CA GLU A 246 -3.23 -0.09 31.12
C GLU A 246 -2.82 -1.05 29.98
N ASP A 247 -2.19 -0.55 28.92
CA ASP A 247 -1.67 -1.31 27.80
C ASP A 247 -0.67 -0.45 27.02
N VAL A 248 0.08 -1.06 26.09
CA VAL A 248 1.02 -0.34 25.21
C VAL A 248 0.26 0.42 24.13
N PRO A 249 0.37 1.77 24.03
CA PRO A 249 -0.40 2.58 23.08
C PRO A 249 0.14 2.57 21.66
N ILE A 250 1.15 1.74 21.34
CA ILE A 250 1.74 1.59 20.03
C ILE A 250 1.32 0.25 19.43
N PHE A 251 0.75 0.29 18.23
CA PHE A 251 0.18 -0.86 17.52
C PHE A 251 0.94 -1.12 16.23
N GLN A 252 1.37 -2.35 16.05
CA GLN A 252 2.00 -2.84 14.83
C GLN A 252 0.95 -3.49 13.92
N TYR A 253 0.85 -2.99 12.69
CA TYR A 253 0.05 -3.55 11.61
C TYR A 253 0.97 -4.28 10.65
N LYS A 254 0.59 -5.46 10.21
CA LYS A 254 1.37 -6.32 9.31
C LYS A 254 0.61 -6.55 8.02
N SER A 255 1.33 -6.63 6.89
CA SER A 255 0.78 -7.06 5.60
C SER A 255 0.55 -8.58 5.54
N SER A 256 1.41 -9.31 6.24
CA SER A 256 1.44 -10.77 6.35
C SER A 256 2.29 -11.18 7.55
N GLN A 257 2.36 -12.47 7.85
CA GLN A 257 3.24 -12.96 8.92
C GLN A 257 4.73 -12.69 8.65
N ALA A 258 5.14 -12.70 7.39
CA ALA A 258 6.53 -12.38 6.99
C ALA A 258 6.79 -10.87 6.91
N MET A 259 5.77 -10.01 7.05
CA MET A 259 5.89 -8.55 6.94
C MET A 259 6.58 -8.11 5.63
N LEU A 260 6.16 -8.70 4.50
CA LEU A 260 6.68 -8.39 3.17
C LEU A 260 6.02 -7.14 2.60
N GLY A 261 6.82 -6.23 2.04
CA GLY A 261 6.33 -5.13 1.22
C GLY A 261 5.66 -5.61 -0.06
N SER A 262 4.75 -4.82 -0.62
CA SER A 262 3.92 -5.25 -1.75
C SER A 262 4.68 -5.46 -3.07
N PHE A 263 5.85 -4.85 -3.23
CA PHE A 263 6.74 -5.00 -4.40
C PHE A 263 8.07 -5.70 -4.06
N GLU A 264 8.30 -6.04 -2.79
CA GLU A 264 9.56 -6.58 -2.30
C GLU A 264 9.96 -7.88 -3.00
N ILE A 265 9.00 -8.78 -3.23
CA ILE A 265 9.24 -10.07 -3.91
C ILE A 265 9.54 -9.94 -5.40
N VAL A 266 9.23 -8.80 -6.01
CA VAL A 266 9.46 -8.53 -7.43
C VAL A 266 10.60 -7.55 -7.68
N LEU A 267 11.37 -7.17 -6.66
CA LEU A 267 12.53 -6.28 -6.81
C LEU A 267 13.46 -6.67 -7.97
N PRO A 268 13.86 -7.94 -8.12
CA PRO A 268 14.72 -8.33 -9.25
C PRO A 268 14.06 -8.13 -10.63
N LEU A 269 12.73 -8.27 -10.71
CA LEU A 269 12.01 -8.00 -11.96
C LEU A 269 11.92 -6.51 -12.26
N LEU A 270 11.74 -5.68 -11.22
CA LEU A 270 11.72 -4.23 -11.36
C LEU A 270 13.08 -3.68 -11.81
N ASP A 271 14.17 -4.21 -11.26
CA ASP A 271 15.53 -3.86 -11.69
C ASP A 271 15.79 -4.29 -13.13
N ALA A 272 15.35 -5.51 -13.52
CA ALA A 272 15.47 -5.98 -14.90
C ALA A 272 14.68 -5.12 -15.90
N ILE A 273 13.50 -4.61 -15.52
CA ILE A 273 12.73 -3.68 -16.36
C ILE A 273 13.50 -2.36 -16.55
N ASN A 274 14.02 -1.78 -15.46
CA ASN A 274 14.78 -0.54 -15.52
C ASN A 274 16.04 -0.69 -16.37
N GLU A 275 16.73 -1.83 -16.27
CA GLU A 275 17.92 -2.13 -17.07
C GLU A 275 17.58 -2.30 -18.55
N LEU A 276 16.50 -3.05 -18.85
CA LEU A 276 16.04 -3.27 -20.23
C LEU A 276 15.68 -1.95 -20.91
N GLU A 277 14.90 -1.09 -20.26
CA GLU A 277 14.50 0.22 -20.81
C GLU A 277 15.72 1.15 -21.01
N SER A 278 16.67 1.12 -20.08
CA SER A 278 17.92 1.89 -20.21
C SER A 278 18.76 1.39 -21.39
N ASN A 279 18.90 0.09 -21.55
CA ASN A 279 19.63 -0.52 -22.65
C ASN A 279 18.96 -0.27 -24.01
N ARG A 280 17.63 -0.34 -24.07
CA ARG A 280 16.85 0.00 -25.28
C ARG A 280 17.14 1.42 -25.77
N MET A 281 17.20 2.39 -24.84
CA MET A 281 17.50 3.78 -25.21
C MET A 281 18.97 3.91 -25.64
N ASP A 282 19.90 3.22 -24.98
CA ASP A 282 21.30 3.18 -25.37
C ASP A 282 21.48 2.61 -26.79
N ASP A 283 20.76 1.53 -27.13
CA ASP A 283 20.82 0.91 -28.45
C ASP A 283 20.28 1.82 -29.55
N VAL A 284 19.21 2.58 -29.29
CA VAL A 284 18.69 3.60 -30.21
C VAL A 284 19.74 4.68 -30.49
N VAL A 285 20.40 5.19 -29.45
CA VAL A 285 21.43 6.21 -29.58
C VAL A 285 22.66 5.66 -30.32
N GLN A 286 23.05 4.42 -30.06
CA GLN A 286 24.13 3.75 -30.77
C GLN A 286 23.81 3.52 -32.26
N PHE A 287 22.57 3.17 -32.58
CA PHE A 287 22.14 3.02 -33.97
C PHE A 287 22.20 4.35 -34.74
N VAL A 288 21.74 5.43 -34.15
CA VAL A 288 21.78 6.78 -34.73
C VAL A 288 23.24 7.23 -34.95
N ASN A 289 24.15 6.88 -34.03
CA ASN A 289 25.57 7.18 -34.08
C ASN A 289 26.39 6.06 -34.76
N SER A 290 25.80 5.29 -35.69
CA SER A 290 26.47 4.22 -36.39
C SER A 290 27.63 4.74 -37.24
N PHE A 291 28.73 3.95 -37.30
CA PHE A 291 29.92 4.30 -38.07
C PHE A 291 29.75 3.91 -39.52
N LEU A 292 30.14 4.83 -40.43
CA LEU A 292 30.33 4.51 -41.82
C LEU A 292 31.69 3.84 -42.01
N ALA A 293 31.69 2.56 -42.33
CA ALA A 293 32.90 1.80 -42.66
C ALA A 293 33.12 1.83 -44.16
N LEU A 294 34.34 2.16 -44.56
CA LEU A 294 34.80 2.07 -45.94
C LEU A 294 35.63 0.80 -46.11
N LEU A 295 35.26 -0.02 -47.07
CA LEU A 295 35.91 -1.30 -47.37
C LEU A 295 36.63 -1.16 -48.70
N GLY A 296 37.93 -1.55 -48.70
CA GLY A 296 38.73 -1.58 -49.94
C GLY A 296 39.53 -0.30 -50.25
N GLY A 297 39.40 0.75 -49.46
CA GLY A 297 40.17 1.99 -49.67
C GLY A 297 39.90 3.06 -48.62
N SER A 298 40.54 4.23 -48.78
CA SER A 298 40.34 5.42 -47.97
C SER A 298 39.77 6.55 -48.82
N ILE A 299 39.01 7.45 -48.21
CA ILE A 299 38.59 8.69 -48.86
C ILE A 299 39.56 9.80 -48.54
N ASP A 300 39.79 10.67 -49.51
CA ASP A 300 40.57 11.88 -49.36
C ASP A 300 39.75 12.99 -48.67
N GLU A 301 40.46 14.04 -48.26
CA GLU A 301 39.86 15.18 -47.54
C GLU A 301 38.82 15.94 -48.40
N ASP A 302 39.04 15.98 -49.71
CA ASP A 302 38.11 16.60 -50.66
C ASP A 302 36.77 15.83 -50.77
N THR A 303 36.84 14.50 -50.73
CA THR A 303 35.63 13.65 -50.76
C THR A 303 34.88 13.72 -49.44
N TYR A 304 35.62 13.85 -48.31
CA TYR A 304 35.02 14.07 -46.99
C TYR A 304 34.30 15.42 -46.91
N ASN A 305 34.92 16.50 -47.39
CA ASN A 305 34.35 17.85 -47.42
C ASN A 305 33.10 17.90 -48.31
N LYS A 306 33.11 17.21 -49.47
CA LYS A 306 31.96 17.09 -50.36
C LYS A 306 30.80 16.28 -49.71
N LEU A 307 31.10 15.28 -48.91
CA LEU A 307 30.09 14.53 -48.13
C LEU A 307 29.38 15.44 -47.13
N GLU A 308 30.15 16.32 -46.47
CA GLU A 308 29.61 17.26 -45.47
C GLU A 308 28.76 18.35 -46.13
N GLU A 309 29.24 18.88 -47.28
CA GLU A 309 28.59 19.97 -48.02
C GLU A 309 27.32 19.48 -48.79
N TYR A 310 27.44 18.40 -49.56
CA TYR A 310 26.36 17.93 -50.46
C TYR A 310 25.59 16.74 -49.89
N LYS A 311 25.99 16.17 -48.77
CA LYS A 311 25.43 14.95 -48.16
C LYS A 311 25.38 13.77 -49.17
N MET A 312 26.28 13.73 -50.11
CA MET A 312 26.46 12.71 -51.12
C MET A 312 27.85 12.09 -51.04
N LEU A 313 27.88 10.75 -50.93
CA LEU A 313 29.15 9.99 -50.89
C LEU A 313 29.41 9.38 -52.27
N CYS A 314 30.42 9.91 -53.00
CA CYS A 314 30.91 9.34 -54.24
C CYS A 314 32.14 8.49 -53.91
N LEU A 315 32.02 7.18 -54.12
CA LEU A 315 33.13 6.25 -53.81
C LEU A 315 33.92 5.94 -55.09
N PRO A 316 35.25 5.81 -55.00
CA PRO A 316 36.08 5.31 -56.09
C PRO A 316 35.73 3.90 -56.47
N GLU A 317 36.11 3.47 -57.68
CA GLU A 317 35.87 2.08 -58.18
C GLU A 317 36.59 1.08 -57.26
N GLY A 318 35.82 0.09 -56.75
CA GLY A 318 36.35 -0.95 -55.80
C GLY A 318 36.28 -0.61 -54.32
N VAL A 319 35.78 0.62 -53.95
CA VAL A 319 35.50 0.98 -52.55
C VAL A 319 34.01 0.84 -52.28
N ASP A 320 33.67 0.11 -51.22
CA ASP A 320 32.30 -0.04 -50.73
C ASP A 320 32.16 0.69 -49.38
N ALA A 321 30.97 1.26 -49.14
CA ALA A 321 30.65 1.93 -47.89
C ALA A 321 29.48 1.22 -47.22
N LYS A 322 29.69 0.84 -45.97
CA LYS A 322 28.69 0.14 -45.18
C LYS A 322 28.55 0.79 -43.80
N TYR A 323 27.32 1.07 -43.42
CA TYR A 323 27.07 1.44 -42.04
C TYR A 323 27.24 0.22 -41.12
N LEU A 324 28.15 0.33 -40.17
CA LEU A 324 28.27 -0.64 -39.08
C LEU A 324 27.26 -0.25 -38.01
N SER A 325 26.05 -0.76 -38.15
CA SER A 325 25.00 -0.61 -37.15
C SER A 325 24.61 -1.96 -36.58
N VAL A 326 24.28 -1.99 -35.30
CA VAL A 326 23.66 -3.16 -34.67
C VAL A 326 22.19 -3.18 -35.11
N ALA A 327 21.68 -4.34 -35.49
CA ALA A 327 20.25 -4.47 -35.80
C ALA A 327 19.42 -4.13 -34.54
N LEU A 328 18.46 -3.21 -34.73
CA LEU A 328 17.53 -2.85 -33.65
C LEU A 328 16.41 -3.89 -33.55
N HIS A 329 16.47 -4.74 -32.53
CA HIS A 329 15.44 -5.73 -32.19
C HIS A 329 14.36 -5.13 -31.28
N GLN A 330 13.85 -3.96 -31.58
CA GLN A 330 12.91 -3.22 -30.71
C GLN A 330 11.63 -3.98 -30.42
N SER A 331 11.12 -4.77 -31.40
CA SER A 331 9.92 -5.58 -31.20
C SER A 331 10.13 -6.71 -30.19
N ASP A 332 11.28 -7.37 -30.25
CA ASP A 332 11.60 -8.47 -29.33
C ASP A 332 11.83 -7.93 -27.92
N MET A 333 12.50 -6.79 -27.79
CA MET A 333 12.69 -6.11 -26.50
C MET A 333 11.37 -5.62 -25.91
N GLN A 334 10.43 -5.16 -26.75
CA GLN A 334 9.10 -4.76 -26.28
C GLN A 334 8.32 -5.96 -25.73
N ILE A 335 8.31 -7.07 -26.44
CA ILE A 335 7.66 -8.31 -25.98
C ILE A 335 8.24 -8.75 -24.63
N GLN A 336 9.56 -8.66 -24.46
CA GLN A 336 10.22 -9.00 -23.20
C GLN A 336 9.83 -8.03 -22.07
N ALA A 337 9.81 -6.72 -22.33
CA ALA A 337 9.41 -5.69 -21.37
C ALA A 337 7.96 -5.91 -20.92
N ASP A 338 7.05 -6.15 -21.87
CA ASP A 338 5.64 -6.39 -21.60
C ASP A 338 5.46 -7.68 -20.76
N SER A 339 6.20 -8.73 -21.06
CA SER A 339 6.17 -10.00 -20.32
C SER A 339 6.66 -9.85 -18.88
N LEU A 340 7.78 -9.13 -18.67
CA LEU A 340 8.29 -8.85 -17.31
C LEU A 340 7.29 -8.01 -16.51
N TYR A 341 6.69 -7.01 -17.14
CA TYR A 341 5.69 -6.17 -16.51
C TYR A 341 4.42 -6.95 -16.15
N GLU A 342 3.95 -7.84 -17.01
CA GLU A 342 2.82 -8.71 -16.73
C GLU A 342 3.08 -9.64 -15.54
N TYR A 343 4.30 -10.21 -15.42
CA TYR A 343 4.67 -10.97 -14.22
C TYR A 343 4.61 -10.12 -12.96
N VAL A 344 5.12 -8.89 -12.99
CA VAL A 344 5.07 -7.97 -11.86
C VAL A 344 3.62 -7.70 -11.44
N LEU A 345 2.74 -7.37 -12.39
CA LEU A 345 1.33 -7.10 -12.10
C LEU A 345 0.63 -8.33 -11.50
N THR A 346 0.84 -9.51 -12.09
CA THR A 346 0.23 -10.76 -11.64
C THR A 346 0.69 -11.13 -10.24
N ILE A 347 2.00 -11.11 -9.97
CA ILE A 347 2.56 -11.46 -8.66
C ILE A 347 2.09 -10.47 -7.58
N CYS A 348 2.04 -9.18 -7.91
CA CYS A 348 1.61 -8.14 -6.97
C CYS A 348 0.08 -8.05 -6.82
N GLY A 349 -0.71 -8.75 -7.65
CA GLY A 349 -2.17 -8.67 -7.63
C GLY A 349 -2.69 -7.30 -8.07
N VAL A 350 -2.05 -6.68 -9.06
CA VAL A 350 -2.47 -5.42 -9.67
C VAL A 350 -3.15 -5.73 -11.01
N PRO A 351 -4.35 -5.20 -11.29
CA PRO A 351 -5.04 -5.42 -12.55
C PRO A 351 -4.24 -4.94 -13.76
N ASN A 352 -4.17 -5.76 -14.81
CA ASN A 352 -3.51 -5.38 -16.06
C ASN A 352 -4.45 -4.53 -16.92
N ARG A 353 -4.18 -3.23 -17.01
CA ARG A 353 -4.98 -2.27 -17.80
C ARG A 353 -4.71 -2.32 -19.30
N ASN A 354 -3.61 -2.99 -19.72
CA ASN A 354 -3.17 -3.07 -21.10
C ASN A 354 -3.72 -4.32 -21.82
N GLY A 355 -4.49 -5.17 -21.13
CA GLY A 355 -5.05 -6.41 -21.64
C GLY A 355 -6.22 -6.20 -22.61
N GLY A 356 -5.99 -5.56 -23.76
CA GLY A 356 -6.85 -5.46 -24.93
C GLY A 356 -8.35 -5.17 -24.68
N SER A 357 -8.88 -4.04 -25.10
CA SER A 357 -10.33 -3.77 -25.07
C SER A 357 -11.04 -4.52 -26.20
N SER A 358 -11.92 -5.48 -25.84
CA SER A 358 -12.95 -5.95 -26.75
C SER A 358 -14.17 -5.05 -26.60
N THR A 359 -14.63 -4.46 -27.69
CA THR A 359 -15.81 -3.56 -27.71
C THR A 359 -17.12 -4.29 -27.43
N SER A 360 -17.10 -5.62 -27.29
CA SER A 360 -18.26 -6.48 -27.06
C SER A 360 -18.36 -7.06 -25.63
N ASP A 361 -17.38 -6.79 -24.77
CA ASP A 361 -17.37 -7.37 -23.43
C ASP A 361 -18.37 -6.67 -22.50
N THR A 362 -19.15 -7.46 -21.77
CA THR A 362 -19.94 -6.94 -20.64
C THR A 362 -19.00 -6.51 -19.52
N GLY A 363 -19.40 -5.49 -18.73
CA GLY A 363 -18.57 -5.00 -17.62
C GLY A 363 -18.06 -6.11 -16.66
N ALA A 364 -18.87 -7.17 -16.47
CA ALA A 364 -18.47 -8.34 -15.68
C ALA A 364 -17.31 -9.13 -16.33
N ALA A 365 -17.36 -9.36 -17.65
CA ALA A 365 -16.29 -10.07 -18.37
C ALA A 365 -14.96 -9.30 -18.33
N THR A 366 -15.01 -7.97 -18.39
CA THR A 366 -13.83 -7.11 -18.26
C THR A 366 -13.20 -7.22 -16.86
N ILE A 367 -14.00 -7.21 -15.80
CA ILE A 367 -13.54 -7.37 -14.42
C ILE A 367 -12.83 -8.73 -14.22
N PHE A 368 -13.37 -9.80 -14.78
CA PHE A 368 -12.74 -11.13 -14.71
C PHE A 368 -11.42 -11.18 -15.47
N ARG A 369 -11.38 -10.63 -16.68
CA ARG A 369 -10.20 -10.66 -17.54
C ARG A 369 -9.04 -9.82 -16.99
N ASP A 370 -9.33 -8.64 -16.46
CA ASP A 370 -8.32 -7.66 -16.07
C ASP A 370 -7.69 -7.93 -14.69
N GLY A 371 -8.06 -9.02 -14.01
CA GLY A 371 -7.42 -9.42 -12.75
C GLY A 371 -7.95 -8.73 -11.48
N TRP A 372 -9.10 -8.05 -11.53
CA TRP A 372 -9.70 -7.40 -10.36
C TRP A 372 -10.04 -8.36 -9.23
N GLN A 373 -10.40 -9.61 -9.55
CA GLN A 373 -10.63 -10.64 -8.53
C GLN A 373 -9.35 -10.99 -7.76
N MET A 374 -8.20 -10.98 -8.44
CA MET A 374 -6.90 -11.19 -7.80
C MET A 374 -6.61 -10.03 -6.83
N ALA A 375 -6.82 -8.78 -7.27
CA ALA A 375 -6.65 -7.60 -6.44
C ALA A 375 -7.54 -7.67 -5.18
N GLU A 376 -8.81 -8.08 -5.33
CA GLU A 376 -9.74 -8.27 -4.23
C GLU A 376 -9.28 -9.37 -3.27
N SER A 377 -8.81 -10.50 -3.79
CA SER A 377 -8.29 -11.61 -2.97
C SER A 377 -7.05 -11.20 -2.16
N HIS A 378 -6.11 -10.48 -2.79
CA HIS A 378 -4.94 -9.93 -2.09
C HIS A 378 -5.34 -8.94 -1.00
N MET A 379 -6.30 -8.06 -1.31
CA MET A 379 -6.78 -7.08 -0.33
C MET A 379 -7.48 -7.75 0.86
N LYS A 380 -8.32 -8.75 0.65
CA LYS A 380 -8.97 -9.52 1.73
C LYS A 380 -7.94 -10.19 2.65
N SER A 381 -6.85 -10.68 2.10
CA SER A 381 -5.76 -11.24 2.92
C SER A 381 -5.13 -10.19 3.83
N VAL A 382 -4.85 -8.98 3.30
CA VAL A 382 -4.32 -7.87 4.10
C VAL A 382 -5.33 -7.39 5.16
N GLU A 383 -6.63 -7.36 4.83
CA GLU A 383 -7.68 -6.97 5.78
C GLU A 383 -7.75 -7.87 7.02
N ILE A 384 -7.50 -9.17 6.87
CA ILE A 384 -7.51 -10.11 8.00
C ILE A 384 -6.45 -9.71 9.03
N GLU A 385 -5.21 -9.50 8.56
CA GLU A 385 -4.10 -9.08 9.41
C GLU A 385 -4.32 -7.66 9.99
N PHE A 386 -4.84 -6.76 9.16
CA PHE A 386 -5.16 -5.40 9.58
C PHE A 386 -6.22 -5.36 10.68
N LYS A 387 -7.31 -6.13 10.53
CA LYS A 387 -8.40 -6.22 11.51
C LYS A 387 -7.93 -6.74 12.87
N GLU A 388 -6.92 -7.62 12.90
CA GLU A 388 -6.37 -8.09 14.17
C GLU A 388 -5.70 -6.94 14.95
N ALA A 389 -4.87 -6.15 14.28
CA ALA A 389 -4.23 -4.98 14.90
C ALA A 389 -5.25 -3.89 15.24
N GLU A 390 -6.22 -3.67 14.35
CA GLU A 390 -7.28 -2.68 14.51
C GLU A 390 -8.19 -2.98 15.72
N LYS A 391 -8.46 -4.24 16.02
CA LYS A 391 -9.18 -4.62 17.25
C LYS A 391 -8.43 -4.21 18.53
N ARG A 392 -7.11 -4.31 18.54
CA ARG A 392 -6.29 -3.85 19.68
C ARG A 392 -6.31 -2.33 19.80
N PHE A 393 -6.18 -1.64 18.67
CA PHE A 393 -6.32 -0.19 18.59
C PHE A 393 -7.70 0.27 19.10
N LEU A 394 -8.79 -0.36 18.64
CA LEU A 394 -10.15 -0.06 19.10
C LEU A 394 -10.33 -0.29 20.60
N LYS A 395 -9.78 -1.40 21.13
CA LYS A 395 -9.84 -1.67 22.56
C LYS A 395 -9.26 -0.52 23.39
N MET A 396 -8.12 0.02 22.98
CA MET A 396 -7.49 1.17 23.63
C MET A 396 -8.31 2.44 23.42
N SER A 397 -8.76 2.71 22.19
CA SER A 397 -9.57 3.88 21.85
C SER A 397 -10.87 3.93 22.66
N LEU A 398 -11.58 2.80 22.79
CA LEU A 398 -12.79 2.69 23.62
C LEU A 398 -12.50 2.94 25.10
N ARG A 399 -11.37 2.49 25.62
CA ARG A 399 -10.96 2.77 27.00
C ARG A 399 -10.73 4.27 27.20
N ILE A 400 -10.04 4.92 26.27
CA ILE A 400 -9.80 6.37 26.31
C ILE A 400 -11.13 7.14 26.24
N LEU A 401 -12.01 6.80 25.27
CA LEU A 401 -13.31 7.45 25.11
C LEU A 401 -14.23 7.23 26.32
N LYS A 402 -14.20 6.04 26.95
CA LYS A 402 -14.91 5.80 28.18
C LYS A 402 -14.42 6.73 29.30
N GLY A 403 -13.11 6.88 29.45
CA GLY A 403 -12.52 7.76 30.47
C GLY A 403 -12.75 9.26 30.21
N MET A 404 -12.69 9.70 28.95
CA MET A 404 -12.78 11.13 28.59
C MET A 404 -14.23 11.64 28.48
N ILE A 405 -15.13 10.86 27.88
CA ILE A 405 -16.49 11.29 27.50
C ILE A 405 -17.58 10.34 27.97
N GLY A 406 -17.25 9.27 28.71
CA GLY A 406 -18.22 8.30 29.21
C GLY A 406 -18.85 7.39 28.15
N LEU A 407 -18.20 7.21 26.98
CA LEU A 407 -18.73 6.33 25.94
C LEU A 407 -18.69 4.86 26.39
N GLU A 408 -19.87 4.22 26.55
CA GLU A 408 -19.99 2.83 26.94
C GLU A 408 -20.30 1.93 25.76
N LEU A 409 -19.28 1.50 25.05
CA LEU A 409 -19.39 0.61 23.88
C LEU A 409 -18.45 -0.58 24.05
N ALA A 410 -19.00 -1.80 23.92
CA ALA A 410 -18.21 -3.02 24.01
C ALA A 410 -17.65 -3.41 22.64
N LEU A 411 -16.38 -3.82 22.59
CA LEU A 411 -15.69 -4.23 21.34
C LEU A 411 -16.44 -5.36 20.60
N LYS A 412 -17.11 -6.28 21.32
CA LYS A 412 -17.90 -7.38 20.73
C LYS A 412 -19.06 -6.90 19.85
N ASN A 413 -19.53 -5.67 20.05
CA ASN A 413 -20.66 -5.08 19.32
C ASN A 413 -20.21 -4.24 18.10
N ILE A 414 -18.93 -4.30 17.76
CA ILE A 414 -18.35 -3.55 16.65
C ILE A 414 -17.80 -4.52 15.60
N GLU A 415 -18.22 -4.34 14.36
CA GLU A 415 -17.60 -4.95 13.19
C GLU A 415 -16.83 -3.90 12.39
N ILE A 416 -15.62 -4.27 11.93
CA ILE A 416 -14.75 -3.41 11.12
C ILE A 416 -15.04 -3.70 9.65
N LYS A 417 -15.54 -2.71 8.90
CA LYS A 417 -15.84 -2.82 7.47
C LYS A 417 -14.92 -1.93 6.65
N PHE A 418 -14.34 -2.54 5.62
CA PHE A 418 -13.62 -1.82 4.58
C PHE A 418 -14.59 -1.48 3.45
N SER A 419 -14.67 -0.20 3.12
CA SER A 419 -15.43 0.27 1.97
C SER A 419 -14.49 0.38 0.78
N ARG A 420 -14.90 -0.13 -0.36
CA ARG A 420 -14.20 0.08 -1.63
C ARG A 420 -15.17 0.69 -2.63
N ARG A 421 -14.67 1.58 -3.47
CA ARG A 421 -15.41 1.92 -4.68
C ARG A 421 -15.52 0.64 -5.51
N ASN A 422 -16.61 -0.04 -5.28
CA ASN A 422 -16.90 -1.25 -6.03
C ASN A 422 -17.29 -0.81 -7.44
N TYR A 423 -16.52 -1.24 -8.44
CA TYR A 423 -16.92 -1.18 -9.84
C TYR A 423 -18.08 -2.16 -10.13
N ASP A 424 -18.54 -2.89 -9.10
CA ASP A 424 -19.75 -3.68 -9.16
C ASP A 424 -20.90 -2.73 -9.54
N ASN A 425 -21.53 -3.05 -10.63
CA ASN A 425 -22.60 -2.27 -11.20
C ASN A 425 -23.69 -2.05 -10.14
N LEU A 426 -23.78 -0.80 -9.61
CA LEU A 426 -24.83 -0.38 -8.66
C LEU A 426 -26.21 -0.80 -9.15
N GLN A 427 -26.42 -0.79 -10.46
CA GLN A 427 -27.62 -1.26 -11.13
C GLN A 427 -27.87 -2.75 -10.89
N THR A 428 -26.83 -3.60 -10.99
CA THR A 428 -26.97 -5.04 -10.73
C THR A 428 -27.34 -5.31 -9.27
N LYS A 429 -26.69 -4.63 -8.33
CA LYS A 429 -26.99 -4.76 -6.89
C LYS A 429 -28.39 -4.28 -6.55
N SER A 430 -28.83 -3.17 -7.15
CA SER A 430 -30.18 -2.66 -7.03
C SER A 430 -31.21 -3.63 -7.61
N GLN A 431 -30.93 -4.25 -8.77
CA GLN A 431 -31.79 -5.28 -9.35
C GLN A 431 -31.87 -6.53 -8.47
N VAL A 432 -30.75 -6.97 -7.87
CA VAL A 432 -30.72 -8.09 -6.92
C VAL A 432 -31.61 -7.77 -5.72
N LEU A 433 -31.46 -6.60 -5.10
CA LEU A 433 -32.30 -6.17 -3.99
C LEU A 433 -33.78 -6.20 -4.37
N THR A 434 -34.14 -5.58 -5.49
CA THR A 434 -35.55 -5.54 -5.96
C THR A 434 -36.10 -6.95 -6.23
N THR A 435 -35.26 -7.80 -6.85
CA THR A 435 -35.68 -9.20 -7.14
C THR A 435 -35.89 -10.00 -5.87
N LEU A 436 -35.04 -9.83 -4.86
CA LEU A 436 -35.16 -10.50 -3.56
C LEU A 436 -36.37 -9.99 -2.77
N LEU A 437 -36.62 -8.68 -2.75
CA LEU A 437 -37.78 -8.06 -2.07
C LEU A 437 -39.09 -8.46 -2.71
N ASN A 438 -39.15 -8.69 -4.02
CA ASN A 438 -40.35 -9.15 -4.72
C ASN A 438 -40.65 -10.63 -4.49
N ASN A 439 -39.78 -11.40 -3.83
CA ASN A 439 -40.01 -12.79 -3.52
C ASN A 439 -40.65 -12.94 -2.12
N PRO A 440 -41.95 -13.28 -2.00
CA PRO A 440 -42.66 -13.34 -0.72
C PRO A 440 -42.14 -14.42 0.25
N LYS A 441 -41.22 -15.29 -0.21
CA LYS A 441 -40.59 -16.33 0.62
C LYS A 441 -39.29 -15.90 1.25
N ILE A 442 -38.77 -14.72 0.88
CA ILE A 442 -37.50 -14.16 1.40
C ILE A 442 -37.85 -13.05 2.38
N HIS A 443 -37.34 -13.15 3.59
CA HIS A 443 -37.47 -12.07 4.56
C HIS A 443 -36.75 -10.81 4.05
N PRO A 444 -37.35 -9.60 4.13
CA PRO A 444 -36.76 -8.37 3.61
C PRO A 444 -35.35 -8.07 4.14
N GLU A 445 -35.11 -8.35 5.40
CA GLU A 445 -33.75 -8.18 6.01
C GLU A 445 -32.67 -9.00 5.27
N LEU A 446 -33.01 -10.24 4.86
CA LEU A 446 -32.09 -11.08 4.07
C LEU A 446 -31.83 -10.47 2.67
N ALA A 447 -32.82 -9.80 2.09
CA ALA A 447 -32.68 -9.13 0.82
C ALA A 447 -31.66 -7.96 0.93
N PHE A 448 -31.74 -7.15 1.98
CA PHE A 448 -30.78 -6.09 2.27
C PHE A 448 -29.39 -6.67 2.52
N LEU A 449 -29.27 -7.74 3.33
CA LEU A 449 -28.00 -8.38 3.67
C LEU A 449 -27.29 -8.94 2.44
N HIS A 450 -28.00 -9.62 1.54
CA HIS A 450 -27.42 -10.32 0.39
C HIS A 450 -27.31 -9.45 -0.88
N SER A 451 -27.96 -8.29 -0.94
CA SER A 451 -27.88 -7.39 -2.10
C SER A 451 -26.46 -6.80 -2.28
N GLY A 452 -25.69 -6.65 -1.19
CA GLY A 452 -24.39 -5.99 -1.19
C GLY A 452 -24.46 -4.50 -1.57
N LEU A 453 -25.68 -3.89 -1.54
CA LEU A 453 -25.89 -2.48 -1.90
C LEU A 453 -25.47 -1.53 -0.76
N PHE A 454 -25.72 -1.93 0.47
CA PHE A 454 -25.46 -1.12 1.66
C PHE A 454 -24.23 -1.61 2.43
N LEU A 455 -23.48 -0.68 3.01
CA LEU A 455 -22.34 -0.99 3.88
C LEU A 455 -22.79 -1.62 5.20
N ASP A 456 -23.85 -1.07 5.77
CA ASP A 456 -24.55 -1.58 6.93
C ASP A 456 -25.98 -1.98 6.51
N PRO A 457 -26.19 -3.23 6.04
CA PRO A 457 -27.48 -3.67 5.57
C PRO A 457 -28.52 -3.79 6.68
N GLU A 458 -28.11 -4.05 7.93
CA GLU A 458 -29.03 -4.11 9.07
C GLU A 458 -29.60 -2.73 9.38
N SER A 459 -28.75 -1.72 9.48
CA SER A 459 -29.16 -0.33 9.70
C SER A 459 -30.02 0.19 8.55
N ALA A 460 -29.66 -0.13 7.31
CA ALA A 460 -30.43 0.25 6.12
C ALA A 460 -31.84 -0.40 6.12
N TYR A 461 -31.94 -1.67 6.53
CA TYR A 461 -33.22 -2.35 6.68
C TYR A 461 -34.09 -1.73 7.77
N LEU A 462 -33.52 -1.44 8.96
CA LEU A 462 -34.24 -0.82 10.07
C LEU A 462 -34.76 0.56 9.70
N GLN A 463 -33.95 1.41 9.06
CA GLN A 463 -34.38 2.74 8.58
C GLN A 463 -35.49 2.62 7.52
N SER A 464 -35.39 1.65 6.62
CA SER A 464 -36.41 1.41 5.58
C SER A 464 -37.74 0.92 6.21
N ARG A 465 -37.64 0.05 7.21
CA ARG A 465 -38.83 -0.46 7.94
C ARG A 465 -39.51 0.68 8.71
N GLU A 466 -38.78 1.48 9.45
CA GLU A 466 -39.31 2.62 10.21
C GLU A 466 -39.97 3.64 9.27
N TRP A 467 -39.38 3.90 8.11
CA TRP A 467 -39.98 4.76 7.09
C TRP A 467 -41.27 4.20 6.51
N TRP A 468 -41.33 2.90 6.23
CA TRP A 468 -42.54 2.24 5.74
C TRP A 468 -43.66 2.28 6.78
N GLU A 469 -43.40 1.84 8.00
CA GLU A 469 -44.37 1.86 9.10
C GLU A 469 -44.97 3.26 9.31
N THR A 470 -44.12 4.28 9.26
CA THR A 470 -44.53 5.69 9.42
C THR A 470 -45.39 6.15 8.23
N ASN A 471 -45.09 5.75 7.02
CA ASN A 471 -45.86 6.15 5.83
C ASN A 471 -47.17 5.37 5.67
N GLU A 472 -47.20 4.08 6.00
CA GLU A 472 -48.45 3.30 6.03
C GLU A 472 -49.45 3.88 7.07
N LEU A 473 -48.96 4.30 8.23
CA LEU A 473 -49.79 4.95 9.22
C LEU A 473 -50.37 6.28 8.71
N LYS A 474 -49.57 7.09 8.02
CA LYS A 474 -50.04 8.34 7.42
C LYS A 474 -51.10 8.09 6.31
N GLU A 475 -50.83 7.13 5.41
CA GLU A 475 -51.81 6.76 4.37
C GLU A 475 -53.12 6.25 4.97
N GLN A 476 -53.05 5.47 6.04
CA GLN A 476 -54.26 5.00 6.75
C GLN A 476 -54.99 6.16 7.44
N GLU A 477 -54.27 7.11 8.06
CA GLU A 477 -54.87 8.33 8.64
C GLU A 477 -55.52 9.20 7.56
N ASP A 478 -54.85 9.39 6.40
CA ASP A 478 -55.38 10.18 5.30
C ASP A 478 -56.65 9.51 4.67
N LEU A 479 -56.62 8.19 4.50
CA LEU A 479 -57.79 7.42 4.04
C LEU A 479 -58.94 7.51 5.04
N ASN A 480 -58.69 7.41 6.35
CA ASN A 480 -59.67 7.55 7.40
C ASN A 480 -60.26 8.97 7.45
N ASN A 481 -59.40 9.99 7.28
CA ASN A 481 -59.85 11.38 7.22
C ASN A 481 -60.69 11.65 5.95
N TYR A 482 -60.30 11.08 4.82
CA TYR A 482 -61.10 11.15 3.56
C TYR A 482 -62.45 10.44 3.69
N ALA A 483 -62.49 9.24 4.30
CA ALA A 483 -63.72 8.51 4.56
C ALA A 483 -64.65 9.28 5.52
N LYS A 484 -64.12 9.95 6.54
CA LYS A 484 -64.91 10.82 7.43
C LYS A 484 -65.47 12.03 6.70
N SER A 485 -64.69 12.65 5.80
CA SER A 485 -65.16 13.79 4.99
C SER A 485 -66.31 13.43 4.03
N LEU A 486 -66.35 12.18 3.58
CA LEU A 486 -67.45 11.67 2.73
C LEU A 486 -68.69 11.28 3.54
N GLY A 487 -68.53 10.96 4.85
CA GLY A 487 -69.65 10.58 5.73
C GLY A 487 -70.39 11.76 6.35
N ASP A 488 -69.82 12.96 6.36
CA ASP A 488 -70.44 14.17 6.90
C ASP A 488 -71.30 14.96 5.89
N ASP A 489 -71.41 14.49 4.62
CA ASP A 489 -72.17 15.17 3.58
C ASP A 489 -73.57 14.56 3.34
N ASP A 490 -73.99 13.53 4.13
CA ASP A 490 -75.29 12.84 4.00
C ASP A 490 -76.32 13.20 5.14
N GLY A 491 -76.38 14.45 5.53
CA GLY A 491 -77.35 14.76 6.58
C GLY A 491 -77.74 16.21 6.68
N GLU A 492 -78.56 16.76 5.73
CA GLU A 492 -79.53 17.80 5.93
C GLU A 492 -80.34 18.10 4.63
N GLU A 493 -81.12 17.17 4.17
CA GLU A 493 -82.32 17.54 3.39
C GLU A 493 -83.50 17.64 4.38
N SER A 494 -83.73 18.86 4.87
CA SER A 494 -84.93 19.22 5.58
C SER A 494 -86.17 19.25 4.59
N VAL A 495 -86.98 18.28 4.66
CA VAL A 495 -88.32 18.32 4.07
C VAL A 495 -89.15 19.39 4.77
N SER A 496 -89.42 20.52 4.12
CA SER A 496 -90.54 21.42 4.48
C SER A 496 -91.72 21.08 3.68
N GLU A 497 -92.75 20.48 4.35
CA GLU A 497 -94.08 20.45 3.90
C GLU A 497 -94.66 21.88 3.88
N ASN A 498 -95.24 22.28 2.71
CA ASN A 498 -96.51 22.93 2.60
C ASN A 498 -97.05 22.76 1.15
#